data_a4e517fad0529b38c158ddd6ecb5b1d7
#
_entry.id   a4e517fad0529b38c158ddd6ecb5b1d7
#
_cell.length_a   1.000
_cell.length_b   1.000
_cell.length_c   1.000
_cell.angle_alpha   90.00
_cell.angle_beta   90.00
_cell.angle_gamma   90.00
#
_symmetry.space_group_name_H-M   'P 1'
#
loop_
_entity.id
_entity.type
_entity.pdbx_description
1 polymer ?
#
loop_
_entity_poly.entity_id
_entity_poly.type
_entity_poly.pdbx_seq_one_letter_code
_entity_poly.pdbx_strand_id
1 'polypeptide(L)'
;MPTWCKTFLARAGIALVACLLAAGQTNAQTRPALVIAVNSVGSKLDPADTPLATELKIFGSIFDTLIKRDYAAEARDPGGGAILVPSLATSWKRINPRTLELQLRQGVKFHNGDELTADDVAFTFSPERIFGTNAMLPSARQFLRCLDPVEVVSRYTVRIRSCADDPTLELKLAHYSAAIVDKRAYLSLGQAGFKRAPIGTGPLEFVEWKSGDYIKFKAFDAYFGGRPTFQSVVFHEVPEAAARVAGLVSGEFDIITQVSPDQFSTIESNPDLQVLPSLLEQMQMLWVVATEPVVADRRIRQAMAISIDREKIVSTLWDGKTNSDNQFQLPTLGSVYDGARKGFQYSPARARDLLADAGYKGAQVTLRVIGNYYVNGETVAQAVQSMWQAVGLNTKLEIVENFTQAYAPGAAAVMGGCGFEYAAPESLGSCFFGDQALTRQRGFPKGIPGMEALAQQLATMDQSQRKQVFQKILDVFENEVPAIPLFRTPQFFAAKRSVHWQATPDFRMDLRPDNLSFATAAR
;
A
#
# COMPACT_ATOMS: atom_id res chain seq x y z
N MET A 1 -63.78 -47.10 43.32
CA MET A 1 -62.53 -47.16 42.51
C MET A 1 -62.11 -45.71 42.28
N PRO A 2 -60.93 -45.30 42.71
CA PRO A 2 -60.63 -43.91 42.97
C PRO A 2 -60.08 -43.13 41.78
N THR A 3 -60.48 -41.88 41.77
CA THR A 3 -60.25 -40.78 40.83
C THR A 3 -58.81 -40.19 40.83
N TRP A 4 -57.77 -41.04 40.96
CA TRP A 4 -56.38 -40.52 41.15
C TRP A 4 -55.45 -40.63 39.90
N CYS A 5 -55.96 -41.06 38.75
CA CYS A 5 -55.11 -41.33 37.58
C CYS A 5 -55.14 -40.24 36.48
N LYS A 6 -55.91 -39.13 36.65
CA LYS A 6 -56.04 -38.08 35.61
C LYS A 6 -55.19 -36.84 35.83
N THR A 7 -54.62 -36.66 37.04
CA THR A 7 -53.85 -35.42 37.38
C THR A 7 -52.33 -35.58 37.18
N PHE A 8 -51.81 -36.76 36.98
CA PHE A 8 -50.35 -36.95 36.79
C PHE A 8 -49.90 -36.79 35.33
N LEU A 9 -50.76 -36.99 34.35
CA LEU A 9 -50.41 -36.84 32.92
C LEU A 9 -50.44 -35.39 32.43
N ALA A 10 -51.17 -34.50 33.08
CA ALA A 10 -51.25 -33.09 32.71
C ALA A 10 -50.03 -32.27 33.19
N ARG A 11 -49.31 -32.69 34.24
CA ARG A 11 -48.12 -32.01 34.75
C ARG A 11 -46.82 -32.43 34.05
N ALA A 12 -46.75 -33.61 33.46
CA ALA A 12 -45.59 -34.08 32.69
C ALA A 12 -45.50 -33.42 31.29
N GLY A 13 -46.67 -33.10 30.67
CA GLY A 13 -46.73 -32.45 29.35
C GLY A 13 -46.30 -30.97 29.37
N ILE A 14 -46.58 -30.22 30.46
CA ILE A 14 -46.20 -28.80 30.59
C ILE A 14 -44.71 -28.64 30.89
N ALA A 15 -44.05 -29.55 31.60
CA ALA A 15 -42.64 -29.53 31.86
C ALA A 15 -41.78 -29.83 30.63
N LEU A 16 -42.27 -30.67 29.71
CA LEU A 16 -41.55 -31.04 28.47
C LEU A 16 -41.63 -29.94 27.41
N VAL A 17 -42.72 -29.17 27.35
CA VAL A 17 -42.85 -28.03 26.42
C VAL A 17 -42.04 -26.82 26.90
N ALA A 18 -41.89 -26.61 28.22
CA ALA A 18 -41.08 -25.55 28.79
C ALA A 18 -39.55 -25.82 28.58
N CYS A 19 -39.10 -27.10 28.59
CA CYS A 19 -37.70 -27.44 28.27
C CYS A 19 -37.38 -27.35 26.78
N LEU A 20 -38.33 -27.51 25.87
CA LEU A 20 -38.12 -27.37 24.43
C LEU A 20 -38.09 -25.90 23.95
N LEU A 21 -38.69 -24.97 24.72
CA LEU A 21 -38.61 -23.52 24.45
C LEU A 21 -37.36 -22.84 25.04
N ALA A 22 -36.66 -23.48 25.96
CA ALA A 22 -35.42 -22.97 26.53
C ALA A 22 -34.14 -23.33 25.69
N ALA A 23 -34.27 -24.25 24.72
CA ALA A 23 -33.14 -24.71 23.90
C ALA A 23 -32.89 -23.85 22.63
N GLY A 24 -33.62 -22.75 22.44
CA GLY A 24 -33.60 -21.94 21.21
C GLY A 24 -32.98 -20.53 21.33
N GLN A 25 -32.47 -20.14 22.47
CA GLN A 25 -31.69 -18.90 22.57
C GLN A 25 -30.19 -19.22 22.39
N THR A 26 -29.80 -19.52 21.14
CA THR A 26 -28.45 -19.24 20.75
C THR A 26 -28.29 -17.72 20.91
N ASN A 27 -27.63 -17.27 21.96
CA ASN A 27 -27.10 -15.91 22.06
C ASN A 27 -26.26 -15.69 20.80
N ALA A 28 -26.85 -15.13 19.77
CA ALA A 28 -26.12 -14.60 18.65
C ALA A 28 -25.23 -13.51 19.24
N GLN A 29 -23.98 -13.86 19.51
CA GLN A 29 -22.98 -12.93 20.03
C GLN A 29 -22.97 -11.73 19.07
N THR A 30 -23.43 -10.57 19.54
CA THR A 30 -23.49 -9.36 18.72
C THR A 30 -22.07 -9.01 18.30
N ARG A 31 -21.82 -9.02 16.99
CA ARG A 31 -20.51 -8.61 16.45
C ARG A 31 -20.21 -7.17 16.86
N PRO A 32 -18.96 -6.84 17.24
CA PRO A 32 -18.62 -5.50 17.64
C PRO A 32 -18.72 -4.50 16.48
N ALA A 33 -18.94 -3.23 16.81
CA ALA A 33 -18.59 -2.13 15.94
C ALA A 33 -17.08 -1.86 16.09
N LEU A 34 -16.40 -1.52 15.00
CA LEU A 34 -14.99 -1.17 14.98
C LEU A 34 -14.86 0.33 14.70
N VAL A 35 -14.13 1.04 15.55
CA VAL A 35 -13.91 2.48 15.43
C VAL A 35 -12.42 2.74 15.17
N ILE A 36 -12.10 3.33 14.01
CA ILE A 36 -10.73 3.55 13.55
C ILE A 36 -10.50 5.06 13.41
N ALA A 37 -9.47 5.61 14.06
CA ALA A 37 -9.08 6.99 13.83
C ALA A 37 -7.95 7.08 12.80
N VAL A 38 -8.20 7.88 11.76
CA VAL A 38 -7.26 8.18 10.67
C VAL A 38 -6.95 9.67 10.64
N ASN A 39 -5.82 10.05 10.04
CA ASN A 39 -5.47 11.47 9.90
C ASN A 39 -6.35 12.21 8.90
N SER A 40 -6.90 11.51 7.91
CA SER A 40 -7.87 12.02 6.95
C SER A 40 -8.67 10.87 6.35
N VAL A 41 -9.94 11.12 6.05
CA VAL A 41 -10.80 10.19 5.30
C VAL A 41 -10.70 10.36 3.79
N GLY A 42 -9.86 11.31 3.32
CA GLY A 42 -9.64 11.54 1.91
C GLY A 42 -10.81 12.24 1.20
N SER A 43 -10.85 12.15 -0.11
CA SER A 43 -11.82 12.85 -0.95
C SER A 43 -12.53 11.97 -1.99
N LYS A 44 -12.07 10.74 -2.21
CA LYS A 44 -12.54 9.83 -3.26
C LYS A 44 -12.25 8.38 -2.91
N LEU A 45 -13.12 7.47 -3.36
CA LEU A 45 -13.01 6.03 -3.10
C LEU A 45 -13.11 5.18 -4.38
N ASP A 46 -12.68 5.69 -5.53
CA ASP A 46 -12.50 4.87 -6.74
C ASP A 46 -11.08 4.29 -6.76
N PRO A 47 -10.91 2.95 -6.80
CA PRO A 47 -9.59 2.31 -6.69
C PRO A 47 -8.65 2.63 -7.86
N ALA A 48 -9.19 3.03 -9.02
CA ALA A 48 -8.38 3.39 -10.19
C ALA A 48 -8.07 4.90 -10.31
N ASP A 49 -8.57 5.74 -9.39
CA ASP A 49 -8.37 7.20 -9.43
C ASP A 49 -7.13 7.67 -8.66
N THR A 50 -6.03 6.96 -8.78
CA THR A 50 -4.74 7.29 -8.14
C THR A 50 -4.93 7.79 -6.69
N PRO A 51 -5.37 6.91 -5.78
CA PRO A 51 -5.67 7.30 -4.42
C PRO A 51 -4.39 7.68 -3.66
N LEU A 52 -4.54 8.60 -2.72
CA LEU A 52 -3.51 8.87 -1.72
C LEU A 52 -3.48 7.74 -0.68
N ALA A 53 -2.41 7.68 0.12
CA ALA A 53 -2.27 6.69 1.19
C ALA A 53 -3.45 6.71 2.19
N THR A 54 -4.13 7.85 2.33
CA THR A 54 -5.32 8.01 3.17
C THR A 54 -6.53 7.25 2.63
N GLU A 55 -6.82 7.40 1.32
CA GLU A 55 -7.92 6.67 0.69
C GLU A 55 -7.65 5.18 0.60
N LEU A 56 -6.38 4.77 0.37
CA LEU A 56 -5.96 3.36 0.32
C LEU A 56 -6.32 2.61 1.60
N LYS A 57 -6.14 3.23 2.77
CA LYS A 57 -6.50 2.63 4.06
C LYS A 57 -7.98 2.24 4.11
N ILE A 58 -8.84 3.07 3.55
CA ILE A 58 -10.30 2.94 3.66
C ILE A 58 -10.84 1.98 2.60
N PHE A 59 -10.54 2.21 1.32
CA PHE A 59 -11.15 1.40 0.28
C PHE A 59 -10.57 -0.02 0.14
N GLY A 60 -9.44 -0.32 0.76
CA GLY A 60 -8.78 -1.63 0.68
C GLY A 60 -9.67 -2.82 1.04
N SER A 61 -10.74 -2.60 1.79
CA SER A 61 -11.73 -3.62 2.16
C SER A 61 -13.13 -3.39 1.55
N ILE A 62 -13.28 -2.42 0.62
CA ILE A 62 -14.53 -2.20 -0.14
C ILE A 62 -14.55 -3.06 -1.40
N PHE A 63 -13.39 -3.26 -2.01
CA PHE A 63 -13.23 -3.92 -3.30
C PHE A 63 -12.32 -5.15 -3.21
N ASP A 64 -12.47 -6.04 -4.20
CA ASP A 64 -11.56 -7.14 -4.44
C ASP A 64 -10.98 -7.09 -5.85
N THR A 65 -9.81 -7.69 -6.00
CA THR A 65 -9.10 -7.90 -7.27
C THR A 65 -9.37 -9.31 -7.81
N LEU A 66 -8.99 -9.58 -9.05
CA LEU A 66 -9.11 -10.94 -9.64
C LEU A 66 -8.18 -11.93 -8.92
N ILE A 67 -6.97 -11.50 -8.63
CA ILE A 67 -5.92 -12.24 -7.94
C ILE A 67 -5.54 -11.40 -6.71
N LYS A 68 -5.21 -12.00 -5.58
CA LYS A 68 -4.68 -11.28 -4.41
C LYS A 68 -3.31 -11.79 -3.99
N ARG A 69 -2.55 -11.00 -3.25
CA ARG A 69 -1.33 -11.43 -2.56
C ARG A 69 -1.69 -11.99 -1.19
N ASP A 70 -1.00 -13.05 -0.78
CA ASP A 70 -1.07 -13.61 0.57
C ASP A 70 0.10 -13.08 1.41
N TYR A 71 -0.06 -11.87 1.97
CA TYR A 71 0.95 -11.23 2.80
C TYR A 71 1.29 -12.03 4.07
N ALA A 72 0.34 -12.81 4.59
CA ALA A 72 0.60 -13.66 5.75
C ALA A 72 1.51 -14.84 5.40
N ALA A 73 1.38 -15.41 4.21
CA ALA A 73 2.29 -16.43 3.70
C ALA A 73 3.67 -15.83 3.35
N GLU A 74 3.70 -14.66 2.70
CA GLU A 74 4.92 -13.94 2.37
C GLU A 74 5.74 -13.56 3.62
N ALA A 75 5.08 -13.18 4.71
CA ALA A 75 5.74 -12.87 5.98
C ALA A 75 6.47 -14.08 6.60
N ARG A 76 6.07 -15.30 6.26
CA ARG A 76 6.75 -16.54 6.70
C ARG A 76 7.97 -16.89 5.85
N ASP A 77 8.07 -16.36 4.63
CA ASP A 77 9.21 -16.51 3.72
C ASP A 77 9.55 -15.17 3.05
N PRO A 78 10.19 -14.23 3.76
CA PRO A 78 10.42 -12.88 3.27
C PRO A 78 11.26 -12.79 1.98
N GLY A 79 12.01 -13.84 1.62
CA GLY A 79 12.82 -13.91 0.41
C GLY A 79 12.17 -14.69 -0.74
N GLY A 80 11.00 -15.31 -0.50
CA GLY A 80 10.31 -16.15 -1.49
C GLY A 80 9.62 -15.38 -2.61
N GLY A 81 9.47 -14.07 -2.47
CA GLY A 81 8.73 -13.23 -3.42
C GLY A 81 7.24 -13.19 -3.13
N ALA A 82 6.47 -12.57 -4.06
CA ALA A 82 5.03 -12.46 -3.92
C ALA A 82 4.33 -13.82 -4.07
N ILE A 83 3.42 -14.12 -3.16
CA ILE A 83 2.56 -15.31 -3.19
C ILE A 83 1.17 -14.91 -3.68
N LEU A 84 0.83 -15.33 -4.90
CA LEU A 84 -0.45 -15.02 -5.51
C LEU A 84 -1.47 -16.13 -5.22
N VAL A 85 -2.66 -15.74 -4.79
CA VAL A 85 -3.76 -16.65 -4.46
C VAL A 85 -5.06 -16.21 -5.13
N PRO A 86 -6.01 -17.15 -5.34
CA PRO A 86 -7.34 -16.84 -5.86
C PRO A 86 -8.10 -15.79 -5.04
N SER A 87 -8.83 -14.90 -5.77
CA SER A 87 -9.76 -13.93 -5.18
C SER A 87 -11.08 -13.98 -5.97
N LEU A 88 -11.42 -12.95 -6.76
CA LEU A 88 -12.58 -12.99 -7.65
C LEU A 88 -12.40 -13.99 -8.81
N ALA A 89 -11.16 -14.26 -9.22
CA ALA A 89 -10.85 -15.41 -10.06
C ALA A 89 -10.53 -16.62 -9.18
N THR A 90 -11.08 -17.79 -9.50
CA THR A 90 -10.79 -19.07 -8.83
C THR A 90 -9.53 -19.73 -9.34
N SER A 91 -9.16 -19.42 -10.58
CA SER A 91 -7.93 -19.90 -11.23
C SER A 91 -7.57 -19.00 -12.41
N TRP A 92 -6.32 -19.08 -12.83
CA TRP A 92 -5.82 -18.43 -14.05
C TRP A 92 -4.78 -19.29 -14.74
N LYS A 93 -4.64 -19.08 -16.03
CA LYS A 93 -3.66 -19.78 -16.87
C LYS A 93 -3.03 -18.78 -17.84
N ARG A 94 -1.71 -18.77 -17.92
CA ARG A 94 -0.97 -18.03 -18.94
C ARG A 94 -1.04 -18.78 -20.27
N ILE A 95 -1.69 -18.17 -21.26
CA ILE A 95 -1.89 -18.76 -22.60
C ILE A 95 -0.64 -18.51 -23.48
N ASN A 96 -0.05 -17.33 -23.33
CA ASN A 96 1.17 -16.90 -23.99
C ASN A 96 1.81 -15.74 -23.17
N PRO A 97 2.99 -15.22 -23.52
CA PRO A 97 3.66 -14.17 -22.75
C PRO A 97 2.83 -12.91 -22.48
N ARG A 98 1.77 -12.68 -23.27
CA ARG A 98 0.93 -11.49 -23.19
C ARG A 98 -0.47 -11.73 -22.61
N THR A 99 -0.91 -12.98 -22.48
CA THR A 99 -2.34 -13.28 -22.26
C THR A 99 -2.54 -14.23 -21.08
N LEU A 100 -3.43 -13.82 -20.17
CA LEU A 100 -3.99 -14.66 -19.11
C LEU A 100 -5.45 -14.98 -19.42
N GLU A 101 -5.84 -16.23 -19.24
CA GLU A 101 -7.23 -16.65 -19.15
C GLU A 101 -7.57 -16.87 -17.67
N LEU A 102 -8.66 -16.26 -17.21
CA LEU A 102 -9.09 -16.32 -15.82
C LEU A 102 -10.51 -16.86 -15.72
N GLN A 103 -10.74 -17.78 -14.76
CA GLN A 103 -12.04 -18.30 -14.40
C GLN A 103 -12.59 -17.54 -13.21
N LEU A 104 -13.70 -16.85 -13.37
CA LEU A 104 -14.34 -16.07 -12.32
C LEU A 104 -15.09 -16.95 -11.34
N ARG A 105 -15.11 -16.53 -10.08
CA ARG A 105 -15.95 -17.14 -9.04
C ARG A 105 -17.41 -16.85 -9.34
N GLN A 106 -18.24 -17.90 -9.38
CA GLN A 106 -19.68 -17.76 -9.58
C GLN A 106 -20.39 -17.38 -8.28
N GLY A 107 -21.50 -16.65 -8.40
CA GLY A 107 -22.35 -16.26 -7.27
C GLY A 107 -21.78 -15.14 -6.38
N VAL A 108 -20.66 -14.53 -6.75
CA VAL A 108 -20.14 -13.34 -6.03
C VAL A 108 -21.11 -12.19 -6.23
N LYS A 109 -21.48 -11.53 -5.12
CA LYS A 109 -22.38 -10.38 -5.13
C LYS A 109 -21.61 -9.09 -4.89
N PHE A 110 -22.01 -8.02 -5.59
CA PHE A 110 -21.72 -6.66 -5.20
C PHE A 110 -22.64 -6.24 -4.05
N HIS A 111 -22.29 -5.14 -3.38
CA HIS A 111 -23.06 -4.61 -2.23
C HIS A 111 -24.52 -4.31 -2.55
N ASN A 112 -24.84 -3.98 -3.80
CA ASN A 112 -26.22 -3.73 -4.27
C ASN A 112 -26.98 -5.03 -4.63
N GLY A 113 -26.37 -6.21 -4.49
CA GLY A 113 -26.95 -7.52 -4.78
C GLY A 113 -26.75 -7.98 -6.23
N ASP A 114 -26.17 -7.17 -7.10
CA ASP A 114 -25.82 -7.58 -8.47
C ASP A 114 -24.75 -8.67 -8.45
N GLU A 115 -24.78 -9.55 -9.43
CA GLU A 115 -23.79 -10.63 -9.54
C GLU A 115 -22.62 -10.20 -10.40
N LEU A 116 -21.41 -10.44 -9.91
CA LEU A 116 -20.17 -10.26 -10.66
C LEU A 116 -20.14 -11.17 -11.88
N THR A 117 -19.85 -10.59 -13.03
CA THR A 117 -19.69 -11.30 -14.31
C THR A 117 -18.46 -10.82 -15.08
N ALA A 118 -18.18 -11.48 -16.20
CA ALA A 118 -17.13 -11.07 -17.13
C ALA A 118 -17.31 -9.65 -17.69
N ASP A 119 -18.56 -9.16 -17.77
CA ASP A 119 -18.85 -7.80 -18.25
C ASP A 119 -18.34 -6.71 -17.29
N ASP A 120 -18.33 -6.99 -15.98
CA ASP A 120 -17.79 -6.06 -14.98
C ASP A 120 -16.25 -5.97 -15.08
N VAL A 121 -15.60 -7.11 -15.32
CA VAL A 121 -14.17 -7.16 -15.58
C VAL A 121 -13.81 -6.41 -16.86
N ALA A 122 -14.57 -6.65 -17.94
CA ALA A 122 -14.36 -5.98 -19.21
C ALA A 122 -14.54 -4.45 -19.09
N PHE A 123 -15.54 -4.01 -18.34
CA PHE A 123 -15.75 -2.58 -18.07
C PHE A 123 -14.62 -2.00 -17.19
N THR A 124 -14.23 -2.72 -16.13
CA THR A 124 -13.17 -2.25 -15.22
C THR A 124 -11.90 -1.90 -15.97
N PHE A 125 -11.50 -2.69 -16.97
CA PHE A 125 -10.30 -2.47 -17.78
C PHE A 125 -10.61 -1.90 -19.17
N SER A 126 -11.76 -1.29 -19.37
CA SER A 126 -12.16 -0.81 -20.70
C SER A 126 -11.35 0.42 -21.14
N PRO A 127 -11.27 0.64 -22.47
CA PRO A 127 -10.77 1.91 -23.02
C PRO A 127 -11.53 3.13 -22.50
N GLU A 128 -12.84 3.01 -22.32
CA GLU A 128 -13.69 4.08 -21.79
C GLU A 128 -13.28 4.49 -20.39
N ARG A 129 -13.00 3.52 -19.52
CA ARG A 129 -12.66 3.81 -18.13
C ARG A 129 -11.19 4.16 -17.93
N ILE A 130 -10.24 3.43 -18.57
CA ILE A 130 -8.80 3.55 -18.24
C ILE A 130 -7.93 3.81 -19.49
N PHE A 131 -8.10 3.06 -20.58
CA PHE A 131 -7.06 2.95 -21.60
C PHE A 131 -7.27 3.80 -22.85
N GLY A 132 -8.47 4.34 -23.10
CA GLY A 132 -8.78 5.18 -24.26
C GLY A 132 -8.22 6.60 -24.16
N THR A 133 -8.20 7.32 -25.28
CA THR A 133 -7.72 8.71 -25.35
C THR A 133 -8.48 9.64 -24.39
N ASN A 134 -9.79 9.44 -24.26
CA ASN A 134 -10.68 10.22 -23.39
C ASN A 134 -11.14 9.38 -22.18
N ALA A 135 -10.28 8.52 -21.65
CA ALA A 135 -10.62 7.65 -20.52
C ALA A 135 -10.97 8.47 -19.27
N MET A 136 -11.92 7.95 -18.48
CA MET A 136 -12.36 8.58 -17.23
C MET A 136 -11.24 8.66 -16.19
N LEU A 137 -10.35 7.63 -16.13
CA LEU A 137 -9.31 7.45 -15.13
C LEU A 137 -7.95 7.11 -15.77
N PRO A 138 -7.38 8.00 -16.60
CA PRO A 138 -6.13 7.71 -17.31
C PRO A 138 -4.92 7.50 -16.38
N SER A 139 -4.98 7.99 -15.15
CA SER A 139 -3.92 7.85 -14.14
C SER A 139 -3.66 6.40 -13.73
N ALA A 140 -4.66 5.51 -13.80
CA ALA A 140 -4.48 4.09 -13.51
C ALA A 140 -3.45 3.39 -14.42
N ARG A 141 -3.16 3.96 -15.59
CA ARG A 141 -2.15 3.42 -16.53
C ARG A 141 -0.76 3.37 -15.94
N GLN A 142 -0.45 4.22 -14.96
CA GLN A 142 0.87 4.17 -14.31
C GLN A 142 1.14 2.81 -13.63
N PHE A 143 0.09 2.12 -13.16
CA PHE A 143 0.17 0.82 -12.51
C PHE A 143 -0.14 -0.34 -13.46
N LEU A 144 -1.24 -0.24 -14.21
CA LEU A 144 -1.73 -1.30 -15.09
C LEU A 144 -1.01 -1.31 -16.46
N ARG A 145 -0.28 -0.23 -16.78
CA ARG A 145 0.44 -0.04 -18.03
C ARG A 145 -0.52 -0.01 -19.22
N CYS A 146 -0.41 -0.98 -20.11
CA CYS A 146 -1.22 -1.08 -21.31
C CYS A 146 -1.89 -2.46 -21.37
N LEU A 147 -3.21 -2.47 -21.41
CA LEU A 147 -4.02 -3.65 -21.67
C LEU A 147 -4.84 -3.45 -22.92
N ASP A 148 -4.98 -4.50 -23.74
CA ASP A 148 -5.97 -4.56 -24.81
C ASP A 148 -7.37 -4.68 -24.18
N PRO A 149 -8.45 -4.38 -24.89
CA PRO A 149 -9.81 -4.65 -24.42
C PRO A 149 -9.96 -6.10 -23.97
N VAL A 150 -10.57 -6.30 -22.80
CA VAL A 150 -10.77 -7.62 -22.23
C VAL A 150 -11.71 -8.44 -23.12
N GLU A 151 -11.28 -9.65 -23.48
CA GLU A 151 -12.12 -10.61 -24.22
C GLU A 151 -13.04 -11.35 -23.23
N VAL A 152 -14.34 -11.18 -23.40
CA VAL A 152 -15.36 -11.97 -22.67
C VAL A 152 -15.55 -13.30 -23.39
N VAL A 153 -14.97 -14.38 -22.85
CA VAL A 153 -15.06 -15.72 -23.43
C VAL A 153 -16.41 -16.38 -23.06
N SER A 154 -16.83 -16.17 -21.81
CA SER A 154 -18.14 -16.62 -21.31
C SER A 154 -18.57 -15.72 -20.14
N ARG A 155 -19.76 -15.96 -19.57
CA ARG A 155 -20.26 -15.24 -18.41
C ARG A 155 -19.25 -15.18 -17.23
N TYR A 156 -18.39 -16.20 -17.08
CA TYR A 156 -17.44 -16.33 -15.99
C TYR A 156 -16.02 -16.66 -16.46
N THR A 157 -15.69 -16.35 -17.72
CA THR A 157 -14.35 -16.56 -18.27
C THR A 157 -13.93 -15.32 -19.04
N VAL A 158 -12.77 -14.78 -18.70
CA VAL A 158 -12.18 -13.63 -19.39
C VAL A 158 -10.77 -13.94 -19.86
N ARG A 159 -10.34 -13.29 -20.95
CA ARG A 159 -8.93 -13.19 -21.32
C ARG A 159 -8.47 -11.75 -21.23
N ILE A 160 -7.40 -11.54 -20.49
CA ILE A 160 -6.76 -10.24 -20.32
C ILE A 160 -5.42 -10.32 -21.03
N ARG A 161 -5.20 -9.36 -21.95
CA ARG A 161 -3.99 -9.30 -22.78
C ARG A 161 -3.31 -7.94 -22.62
N SER A 162 -2.00 -7.96 -22.35
CA SER A 162 -1.17 -6.76 -22.41
C SER A 162 -0.71 -6.45 -23.83
N CYS A 163 -0.43 -5.18 -24.12
CA CYS A 163 -0.02 -4.72 -25.45
C CYS A 163 1.35 -5.27 -25.89
N ALA A 164 2.17 -5.69 -24.93
CA ALA A 164 3.48 -6.32 -25.14
C ALA A 164 3.66 -7.51 -24.19
N ASP A 165 4.73 -8.26 -24.34
CA ASP A 165 5.08 -9.33 -23.40
C ASP A 165 5.17 -8.75 -21.98
N ASP A 166 4.50 -9.41 -21.04
CA ASP A 166 4.37 -8.91 -19.67
C ASP A 166 4.48 -10.07 -18.65
N PRO A 167 5.66 -10.31 -18.13
CA PRO A 167 5.88 -11.35 -17.13
C PRO A 167 5.27 -11.03 -15.77
N THR A 168 4.76 -9.80 -15.58
CA THR A 168 4.22 -9.29 -14.31
C THR A 168 2.71 -9.08 -14.33
N LEU A 169 2.01 -9.56 -15.37
CA LEU A 169 0.58 -9.31 -15.55
C LEU A 169 -0.25 -9.80 -14.34
N GLU A 170 0.06 -10.97 -13.78
CA GLU A 170 -0.61 -11.50 -12.59
C GLU A 170 -0.43 -10.59 -11.37
N LEU A 171 0.78 -10.06 -11.17
CA LEU A 171 1.09 -9.13 -10.08
C LEU A 171 0.33 -7.80 -10.23
N LYS A 172 0.21 -7.30 -11.47
CA LYS A 172 -0.58 -6.11 -11.78
C LYS A 172 -2.07 -6.32 -11.51
N LEU A 173 -2.59 -7.52 -11.81
CA LEU A 173 -3.98 -7.87 -11.53
C LEU A 173 -4.26 -8.10 -10.04
N ALA A 174 -3.22 -8.22 -9.21
CA ALA A 174 -3.32 -8.24 -7.76
C ALA A 174 -3.16 -6.84 -7.11
N HIS A 175 -2.77 -5.84 -7.89
CA HIS A 175 -2.63 -4.46 -7.41
C HIS A 175 -4.00 -3.81 -7.18
N TYR A 176 -4.11 -2.94 -6.18
CA TYR A 176 -5.39 -2.30 -5.80
C TYR A 176 -6.08 -1.54 -6.95
N SER A 177 -5.32 -0.96 -7.88
CA SER A 177 -5.90 -0.26 -9.05
C SER A 177 -6.59 -1.20 -10.04
N ALA A 178 -6.38 -2.51 -9.91
CA ALA A 178 -7.06 -3.56 -10.66
C ALA A 178 -8.31 -4.11 -9.95
N ALA A 179 -8.76 -3.47 -8.88
CA ALA A 179 -9.97 -3.86 -8.18
C ALA A 179 -11.21 -3.71 -9.09
N ILE A 180 -12.08 -4.72 -9.03
CA ILE A 180 -13.24 -4.80 -9.93
C ILE A 180 -14.38 -3.95 -9.40
N VAL A 181 -15.01 -3.20 -10.32
CA VAL A 181 -16.16 -2.35 -10.03
C VAL A 181 -17.41 -2.87 -10.74
N ASP A 182 -18.57 -2.65 -10.13
CA ASP A 182 -19.86 -2.93 -10.75
C ASP A 182 -20.12 -1.97 -11.91
N LYS A 183 -20.17 -2.50 -13.13
CA LYS A 183 -20.42 -1.74 -14.36
C LYS A 183 -21.73 -0.96 -14.31
N ARG A 184 -22.81 -1.62 -13.89
CA ARG A 184 -24.15 -1.03 -13.90
C ARG A 184 -24.25 0.10 -12.87
N ALA A 185 -23.77 -0.13 -11.67
CA ALA A 185 -23.74 0.88 -10.62
C ALA A 185 -22.84 2.06 -11.01
N TYR A 186 -21.66 1.79 -11.58
CA TYR A 186 -20.72 2.83 -12.02
C TYR A 186 -21.34 3.75 -13.07
N LEU A 187 -21.99 3.17 -14.09
CA LEU A 187 -22.63 3.94 -15.16
C LEU A 187 -23.88 4.69 -14.64
N SER A 188 -24.64 4.12 -13.72
CA SER A 188 -25.82 4.76 -13.13
C SER A 188 -25.47 5.93 -12.22
N LEU A 189 -24.46 5.79 -11.36
CA LEU A 189 -24.01 6.85 -10.44
C LEU A 189 -23.14 7.91 -11.13
N GLY A 190 -22.55 7.56 -12.25
CA GLY A 190 -21.47 8.31 -12.87
C GLY A 190 -20.20 8.31 -12.01
N GLN A 191 -19.08 8.75 -12.60
CA GLN A 191 -17.78 8.75 -11.94
C GLN A 191 -17.79 9.52 -10.59
N ALA A 192 -18.41 10.70 -10.56
CA ALA A 192 -18.46 11.53 -9.36
C ALA A 192 -19.29 10.90 -8.24
N GLY A 193 -20.43 10.29 -8.57
CA GLY A 193 -21.28 9.59 -7.59
C GLY A 193 -20.59 8.33 -7.05
N PHE A 194 -19.99 7.53 -7.94
CA PHE A 194 -19.30 6.30 -7.53
C PHE A 194 -18.11 6.57 -6.58
N LYS A 195 -17.34 7.64 -6.81
CA LYS A 195 -16.25 8.06 -5.92
C LYS A 195 -16.71 8.38 -4.50
N ARG A 196 -17.97 8.79 -4.32
CA ARG A 196 -18.55 9.20 -3.03
C ARG A 196 -19.35 8.09 -2.37
N ALA A 197 -19.92 7.19 -3.13
CA ALA A 197 -20.73 6.06 -2.67
C ALA A 197 -20.32 4.79 -3.43
N PRO A 198 -19.16 4.21 -3.09
CA PRO A 198 -18.60 3.08 -3.83
C PRO A 198 -19.42 1.80 -3.63
N ILE A 199 -19.53 1.01 -4.68
CA ILE A 199 -20.14 -0.31 -4.67
C ILE A 199 -19.08 -1.32 -5.11
N GLY A 200 -18.67 -2.19 -4.20
CA GLY A 200 -17.67 -3.23 -4.41
C GLY A 200 -18.18 -4.60 -4.02
N THR A 201 -17.26 -5.56 -3.94
CA THR A 201 -17.51 -6.95 -3.54
C THR A 201 -16.97 -7.28 -2.15
N GLY A 202 -16.22 -6.34 -1.52
CA GLY A 202 -15.48 -6.56 -0.28
C GLY A 202 -16.36 -6.61 0.99
N PRO A 203 -15.76 -6.85 2.17
CA PRO A 203 -16.50 -6.99 3.42
C PRO A 203 -17.11 -5.69 3.97
N LEU A 204 -16.72 -4.51 3.44
CA LEU A 204 -17.23 -3.20 3.85
C LEU A 204 -18.23 -2.66 2.83
N GLU A 205 -19.51 -2.57 3.22
CA GLU A 205 -20.58 -1.93 2.45
C GLU A 205 -20.75 -0.48 2.90
N PHE A 206 -20.68 0.46 1.97
CA PHE A 206 -20.80 1.90 2.24
C PHE A 206 -22.17 2.27 2.85
N VAL A 207 -22.16 3.13 3.86
CA VAL A 207 -23.37 3.67 4.48
C VAL A 207 -23.46 5.17 4.30
N GLU A 208 -22.48 5.91 4.79
CA GLU A 208 -22.47 7.38 4.71
C GLU A 208 -21.07 7.96 4.80
N TRP A 209 -20.91 9.18 4.30
CA TRP A 209 -19.66 9.93 4.35
C TRP A 209 -19.95 11.39 4.72
N LYS A 210 -19.50 11.80 5.89
CA LYS A 210 -19.47 13.18 6.33
C LYS A 210 -18.06 13.73 6.17
N SER A 211 -17.87 14.56 5.16
CA SER A 211 -16.55 15.11 4.80
C SER A 211 -15.92 15.87 5.95
N GLY A 212 -14.64 15.59 6.25
CA GLY A 212 -13.90 16.21 7.35
C GLY A 212 -14.32 15.68 8.75
N ASP A 213 -15.08 14.59 8.81
CA ASP A 213 -15.53 14.01 10.07
C ASP A 213 -15.36 12.48 10.06
N TYR A 214 -16.17 11.75 9.27
CA TYR A 214 -16.08 10.30 9.22
C TYR A 214 -16.62 9.68 7.92
N ILE A 215 -16.25 8.40 7.72
CA ILE A 215 -16.91 7.50 6.78
C ILE A 215 -17.35 6.25 7.53
N LYS A 216 -18.61 5.83 7.31
CA LYS A 216 -19.21 4.67 7.94
C LYS A 216 -19.54 3.59 6.95
N PHE A 217 -19.25 2.37 7.36
CA PHE A 217 -19.56 1.14 6.65
C PHE A 217 -20.30 0.18 7.55
N LYS A 218 -21.12 -0.68 6.97
CA LYS A 218 -21.65 -1.89 7.61
C LYS A 218 -20.96 -3.13 7.04
N ALA A 219 -21.03 -4.22 7.79
CA ALA A 219 -20.57 -5.51 7.31
C ALA A 219 -21.41 -6.00 6.14
N PHE A 220 -20.77 -6.47 5.09
CA PHE A 220 -21.43 -7.16 3.99
C PHE A 220 -21.50 -8.66 4.30
N ASP A 221 -22.60 -9.10 4.90
CA ASP A 221 -22.77 -10.49 5.38
C ASP A 221 -22.74 -11.54 4.26
N ALA A 222 -22.99 -11.14 3.00
CA ALA A 222 -22.89 -12.00 1.82
C ALA A 222 -21.49 -12.02 1.19
N TYR A 223 -20.48 -11.49 1.88
CA TYR A 223 -19.10 -11.48 1.37
C TYR A 223 -18.61 -12.90 1.06
N PHE A 224 -18.11 -13.12 -0.15
CA PHE A 224 -17.68 -14.44 -0.63
C PHE A 224 -16.49 -15.03 0.14
N GLY A 225 -15.68 -14.21 0.79
CA GLY A 225 -14.54 -14.60 1.63
C GLY A 225 -14.91 -14.95 3.07
N GLY A 226 -16.21 -15.05 3.38
CA GLY A 226 -16.72 -15.35 4.71
C GLY A 226 -17.37 -14.15 5.38
N ARG A 227 -18.22 -14.43 6.37
CA ARG A 227 -18.96 -13.40 7.09
C ARG A 227 -17.99 -12.52 7.91
N PRO A 228 -18.03 -11.17 7.77
CA PRO A 228 -17.18 -10.28 8.56
C PRO A 228 -17.38 -10.45 10.07
N THR A 229 -16.29 -10.34 10.83
CA THR A 229 -16.27 -10.52 12.30
C THR A 229 -16.81 -9.30 13.07
N PHE A 230 -17.04 -8.18 12.40
CA PHE A 230 -17.63 -6.95 12.91
C PHE A 230 -19.05 -6.73 12.39
N GLN A 231 -19.80 -5.82 13.01
CA GLN A 231 -21.12 -5.35 12.55
C GLN A 231 -21.00 -4.10 11.66
N SER A 232 -20.14 -3.19 12.04
CA SER A 232 -19.89 -1.92 11.35
C SER A 232 -18.46 -1.45 11.57
N VAL A 233 -17.99 -0.59 10.66
CA VAL A 233 -16.70 0.09 10.78
C VAL A 233 -16.92 1.58 10.56
N VAL A 234 -16.35 2.41 11.43
CA VAL A 234 -16.34 3.86 11.26
C VAL A 234 -14.89 4.32 11.23
N PHE A 235 -14.51 5.02 10.17
CA PHE A 235 -13.24 5.73 10.09
C PHE A 235 -13.48 7.18 10.46
N HIS A 236 -12.99 7.62 11.62
CA HIS A 236 -13.03 9.00 12.07
C HIS A 236 -11.81 9.78 11.59
N GLU A 237 -12.04 10.97 11.06
CA GLU A 237 -10.98 11.90 10.72
C GLU A 237 -10.52 12.65 11.98
N VAL A 238 -9.32 12.34 12.43
CA VAL A 238 -8.67 12.97 13.59
C VAL A 238 -7.25 13.36 13.15
N PRO A 239 -7.05 14.57 12.62
CA PRO A 239 -5.77 14.99 12.04
C PRO A 239 -4.60 14.93 13.03
N GLU A 240 -4.84 15.36 14.28
CA GLU A 240 -3.80 15.46 15.30
C GLU A 240 -3.42 14.11 15.90
N ALA A 241 -2.15 13.72 15.79
CA ALA A 241 -1.66 12.43 16.27
C ALA A 241 -1.88 12.24 17.79
N ALA A 242 -1.64 13.29 18.58
CA ALA A 242 -1.87 13.24 20.03
C ALA A 242 -3.34 12.99 20.40
N ALA A 243 -4.29 13.55 19.63
CA ALA A 243 -5.72 13.31 19.83
C ALA A 243 -6.09 11.86 19.50
N ARG A 244 -5.50 11.27 18.44
CA ARG A 244 -5.71 9.84 18.13
C ARG A 244 -5.22 8.95 19.27
N VAL A 245 -4.02 9.22 19.82
CA VAL A 245 -3.49 8.45 20.97
C VAL A 245 -4.37 8.61 22.20
N ALA A 246 -4.80 9.83 22.53
CA ALA A 246 -5.69 10.08 23.67
C ALA A 246 -7.01 9.32 23.53
N GLY A 247 -7.61 9.31 22.33
CA GLY A 247 -8.85 8.56 22.06
C GLY A 247 -8.67 7.04 22.14
N LEU A 248 -7.51 6.51 21.73
CA LEU A 248 -7.19 5.08 21.91
C LEU A 248 -7.07 4.74 23.40
N VAL A 249 -6.32 5.55 24.17
CA VAL A 249 -6.11 5.35 25.62
C VAL A 249 -7.42 5.45 26.38
N SER A 250 -8.31 6.38 26.02
CA SER A 250 -9.65 6.51 26.65
C SER A 250 -10.64 5.43 26.21
N GLY A 251 -10.30 4.64 25.18
CA GLY A 251 -11.18 3.59 24.65
C GLY A 251 -12.17 4.04 23.58
N GLU A 252 -12.13 5.30 23.15
CA GLU A 252 -12.97 5.85 22.07
C GLU A 252 -12.67 5.17 20.72
N PHE A 253 -11.39 4.89 20.44
CA PHE A 253 -10.97 4.21 19.23
C PHE A 253 -10.46 2.80 19.52
N ASP A 254 -10.63 1.91 18.57
CA ASP A 254 -10.13 0.51 18.62
C ASP A 254 -8.80 0.36 17.92
N ILE A 255 -8.61 1.10 16.81
CA ILE A 255 -7.36 1.19 16.04
C ILE A 255 -7.09 2.66 15.71
N ILE A 256 -5.83 3.06 15.78
CA ILE A 256 -5.37 4.37 15.28
C ILE A 256 -4.24 4.19 14.28
N THR A 257 -4.12 5.13 13.35
CA THR A 257 -3.10 5.11 12.29
C THR A 257 -2.03 6.17 12.51
N GLN A 258 -0.87 6.01 11.85
CA GLN A 258 0.23 6.99 11.83
C GLN A 258 0.70 7.38 13.24
N VAL A 259 1.03 6.37 14.03
CA VAL A 259 1.66 6.53 15.34
C VAL A 259 3.14 6.83 15.14
N SER A 260 3.68 7.82 15.83
CA SER A 260 5.10 8.16 15.79
C SER A 260 5.87 7.50 16.94
N PRO A 261 7.19 7.27 16.82
CA PRO A 261 7.98 6.57 17.84
C PRO A 261 7.94 7.20 19.23
N ASP A 262 7.85 8.53 19.33
CA ASP A 262 7.73 9.26 20.60
C ASP A 262 6.44 8.92 21.38
N GLN A 263 5.44 8.33 20.73
CA GLN A 263 4.17 7.94 21.33
C GLN A 263 4.13 6.48 21.80
N PHE A 264 5.12 5.65 21.42
CA PHE A 264 5.10 4.21 21.73
C PHE A 264 5.06 3.93 23.23
N SER A 265 5.87 4.62 24.03
CA SER A 265 5.89 4.43 25.48
C SER A 265 4.55 4.74 26.14
N THR A 266 3.83 5.76 25.67
CA THR A 266 2.49 6.11 26.18
C THR A 266 1.49 5.00 25.89
N ILE A 267 1.55 4.40 24.70
CA ILE A 267 0.63 3.32 24.29
C ILE A 267 0.99 2.02 25.01
N GLU A 268 2.28 1.62 24.99
CA GLU A 268 2.75 0.34 25.52
C GLU A 268 2.73 0.27 27.06
N SER A 269 2.67 1.44 27.75
CA SER A 269 2.44 1.49 29.19
C SER A 269 1.04 1.03 29.60
N ASN A 270 0.07 1.03 28.69
CA ASN A 270 -1.26 0.47 28.92
C ASN A 270 -1.28 -1.02 28.49
N PRO A 271 -1.51 -1.98 29.42
CA PRO A 271 -1.46 -3.41 29.12
C PRO A 271 -2.53 -3.87 28.11
N ASP A 272 -3.60 -3.08 27.92
CA ASP A 272 -4.68 -3.40 27.00
C ASP A 272 -4.43 -2.90 25.57
N LEU A 273 -3.31 -2.16 25.35
CA LEU A 273 -2.95 -1.58 24.07
C LEU A 273 -1.68 -2.20 23.49
N GLN A 274 -1.49 -2.05 22.18
CA GLN A 274 -0.30 -2.52 21.47
C GLN A 274 0.02 -1.60 20.29
N VAL A 275 1.31 -1.48 19.97
CA VAL A 275 1.79 -0.89 18.72
C VAL A 275 1.95 -2.00 17.67
N LEU A 276 1.44 -1.78 16.48
CA LEU A 276 1.45 -2.71 15.35
C LEU A 276 2.34 -2.13 14.23
N PRO A 277 3.59 -2.58 14.10
CA PRO A 277 4.48 -2.12 13.04
C PRO A 277 4.14 -2.77 11.70
N SER A 278 4.32 -2.02 10.61
CA SER A 278 4.37 -2.53 9.26
C SER A 278 5.47 -1.81 8.48
N LEU A 279 6.23 -2.56 7.68
CA LEU A 279 7.20 -1.98 6.77
C LEU A 279 6.59 -1.98 5.36
N LEU A 280 6.33 -0.81 4.84
CA LEU A 280 5.77 -0.66 3.50
C LEU A 280 6.75 -1.17 2.43
N GLU A 281 6.25 -1.64 1.31
CA GLU A 281 7.04 -1.89 0.11
C GLU A 281 7.40 -0.57 -0.58
N GLN A 282 7.92 0.36 0.22
CA GLN A 282 8.30 1.71 -0.19
C GLN A 282 9.60 2.11 0.52
N MET A 283 10.45 2.81 -0.20
CA MET A 283 11.63 3.44 0.37
C MET A 283 11.44 4.93 0.55
N GLN A 284 11.77 5.41 1.73
CA GLN A 284 12.03 6.82 1.97
C GLN A 284 13.39 7.16 1.38
N MET A 285 13.47 8.25 0.62
CA MET A 285 14.69 8.63 -0.09
C MET A 285 14.77 10.12 -0.36
N LEU A 286 15.88 10.54 -0.89
CA LEU A 286 16.08 11.89 -1.44
C LEU A 286 16.11 11.77 -2.97
N TRP A 287 15.18 12.39 -3.66
CA TRP A 287 15.24 12.60 -5.10
C TRP A 287 16.33 13.60 -5.42
N VAL A 288 17.22 13.30 -6.36
CA VAL A 288 18.27 14.21 -6.79
C VAL A 288 17.83 14.96 -8.04
N VAL A 289 17.90 16.28 -8.01
CA VAL A 289 17.54 17.16 -9.13
C VAL A 289 18.80 17.45 -9.96
N ALA A 290 19.27 16.47 -10.73
CA ALA A 290 20.56 16.51 -11.44
C ALA A 290 20.67 17.61 -12.52
N THR A 291 19.57 18.32 -12.83
CA THR A 291 19.57 19.55 -13.64
C THR A 291 20.12 20.76 -12.89
N GLU A 292 20.18 20.71 -11.56
CA GLU A 292 20.80 21.77 -10.78
C GLU A 292 22.33 21.69 -10.90
N PRO A 293 23.00 22.81 -11.25
CA PRO A 293 24.43 22.80 -11.57
C PRO A 293 25.33 22.19 -10.47
N VAL A 294 24.99 22.41 -9.20
CA VAL A 294 25.77 21.93 -8.04
C VAL A 294 25.82 20.42 -7.95
N VAL A 295 24.78 19.71 -8.42
CA VAL A 295 24.67 18.24 -8.40
C VAL A 295 24.67 17.61 -9.79
N ALA A 296 25.01 18.37 -10.83
CA ALA A 296 25.16 17.85 -12.19
C ALA A 296 26.29 16.80 -12.29
N ASP A 297 27.39 17.03 -11.55
CA ASP A 297 28.49 16.06 -11.46
C ASP A 297 28.08 14.86 -10.57
N ARG A 298 28.11 13.64 -11.16
CA ARG A 298 27.76 12.41 -10.44
C ARG A 298 28.61 12.15 -9.20
N ARG A 299 29.88 12.61 -9.18
CA ARG A 299 30.79 12.44 -8.02
C ARG A 299 30.25 13.20 -6.80
N ILE A 300 29.63 14.36 -6.99
CA ILE A 300 28.96 15.11 -5.91
C ILE A 300 27.76 14.32 -5.42
N ARG A 301 26.92 13.77 -6.33
CA ARG A 301 25.78 12.95 -5.96
C ARG A 301 26.19 11.67 -5.21
N GLN A 302 27.27 11.03 -5.65
CA GLN A 302 27.86 9.86 -4.96
C GLN A 302 28.36 10.24 -3.55
N ALA A 303 29.04 11.39 -3.41
CA ALA A 303 29.48 11.91 -2.11
C ALA A 303 28.29 12.14 -1.17
N MET A 304 27.20 12.75 -1.68
CA MET A 304 25.95 12.92 -0.94
C MET A 304 25.39 11.58 -0.45
N ALA A 305 25.40 10.54 -1.30
CA ALA A 305 24.82 9.24 -0.98
C ALA A 305 25.61 8.47 0.09
N ILE A 306 26.97 8.44 -0.03
CA ILE A 306 27.83 7.67 0.88
C ILE A 306 28.20 8.42 2.18
N SER A 307 27.85 9.69 2.31
CA SER A 307 28.05 10.46 3.56
C SER A 307 26.90 10.32 4.55
N ILE A 308 25.83 9.59 4.21
CA ILE A 308 24.67 9.38 5.08
C ILE A 308 24.83 8.09 5.88
N ASP A 309 24.86 8.23 7.21
CA ASP A 309 24.81 7.11 8.16
C ASP A 309 23.35 6.70 8.40
N ARG A 310 22.88 5.75 7.59
CA ARG A 310 21.48 5.29 7.61
C ARG A 310 21.14 4.50 8.86
N GLU A 311 22.10 3.72 9.36
CA GLU A 311 21.91 2.95 10.60
C GLU A 311 21.71 3.87 11.80
N LYS A 312 22.46 4.97 11.85
CA LYS A 312 22.28 5.98 12.90
C LYS A 312 20.91 6.67 12.79
N ILE A 313 20.44 6.98 11.59
CA ILE A 313 19.08 7.52 11.39
C ILE A 313 18.03 6.53 11.91
N VAL A 314 18.13 5.26 11.52
CA VAL A 314 17.17 4.21 11.91
C VAL A 314 17.20 3.97 13.42
N SER A 315 18.36 3.82 14.03
CA SER A 315 18.47 3.56 15.46
C SER A 315 18.00 4.73 16.31
N THR A 316 18.27 5.98 15.87
CA THR A 316 17.96 7.18 16.66
C THR A 316 16.51 7.66 16.50
N LEU A 317 15.99 7.65 15.27
CA LEU A 317 14.68 8.25 14.96
C LEU A 317 13.55 7.25 14.84
N TRP A 318 13.88 5.94 14.71
CA TRP A 318 12.90 4.87 14.51
C TRP A 318 13.01 3.76 15.56
N ASP A 319 13.82 3.95 16.60
CA ASP A 319 14.05 2.94 17.64
C ASP A 319 14.41 1.55 17.06
N GLY A 320 15.13 1.54 15.92
CA GLY A 320 15.47 0.31 15.20
C GLY A 320 14.28 -0.42 14.54
N LYS A 321 13.08 0.18 14.53
CA LYS A 321 11.85 -0.47 14.03
C LYS A 321 11.66 -0.34 12.51
N THR A 322 12.69 0.02 11.77
CA THR A 322 12.74 -0.05 10.30
C THR A 322 14.12 -0.51 9.84
N ASN A 323 14.27 -0.79 8.55
CA ASN A 323 15.54 -1.21 7.96
C ASN A 323 16.26 -0.01 7.33
N SER A 324 17.56 0.07 7.55
CA SER A 324 18.43 0.96 6.80
C SER A 324 18.61 0.40 5.39
N ASP A 325 18.14 1.12 4.37
CA ASP A 325 18.26 0.66 2.98
C ASP A 325 19.37 1.41 2.26
N ASN A 326 20.43 0.66 1.90
CA ASN A 326 21.56 1.17 1.14
C ASN A 326 21.40 1.01 -0.37
N GLN A 327 20.31 0.38 -0.82
CA GLN A 327 20.09 -0.04 -2.20
C GLN A 327 18.60 -0.03 -2.54
N PHE A 328 18.27 -0.07 -3.84
CA PHE A 328 16.91 0.03 -4.31
C PHE A 328 16.33 -1.34 -4.73
N GLN A 329 16.24 -2.26 -3.77
CA GLN A 329 15.59 -3.57 -3.92
C GLN A 329 15.02 -4.04 -2.57
N LEU A 330 14.00 -4.90 -2.63
CA LEU A 330 13.36 -5.49 -1.44
C LEU A 330 13.35 -7.02 -1.53
N PRO A 331 13.39 -7.75 -0.41
CA PRO A 331 13.28 -9.21 -0.39
C PRO A 331 12.05 -9.75 -1.11
N THR A 332 10.95 -9.00 -1.11
CA THR A 332 9.69 -9.35 -1.82
C THR A 332 9.83 -9.46 -3.34
N LEU A 333 10.95 -9.01 -3.92
CA LEU A 333 11.27 -9.25 -5.32
C LEU A 333 11.69 -10.71 -5.62
N GLY A 334 11.81 -11.56 -4.58
CA GLY A 334 12.05 -12.99 -4.72
C GLY A 334 13.35 -13.32 -5.46
N SER A 335 13.26 -14.11 -6.51
CA SER A 335 14.44 -14.63 -7.23
C SER A 335 15.37 -13.58 -7.83
N VAL A 336 14.91 -12.33 -8.04
CA VAL A 336 15.74 -11.24 -8.56
C VAL A 336 16.45 -10.44 -7.47
N TYR A 337 16.03 -10.60 -6.21
CA TYR A 337 16.67 -9.98 -5.06
C TYR A 337 18.07 -10.54 -4.83
N ASP A 338 19.02 -9.69 -4.47
CA ASP A 338 20.36 -10.06 -4.09
C ASP A 338 20.73 -9.52 -2.70
N GLY A 339 20.52 -10.34 -1.68
CA GLY A 339 20.83 -9.97 -0.29
C GLY A 339 22.33 -9.75 0.00
N ALA A 340 23.22 -10.19 -0.89
CA ALA A 340 24.66 -9.96 -0.76
C ALA A 340 25.10 -8.58 -1.27
N ARG A 341 24.25 -7.89 -2.05
CA ARG A 341 24.55 -6.55 -2.57
C ARG A 341 24.62 -5.53 -1.43
N LYS A 342 25.65 -4.71 -1.40
CA LYS A 342 25.87 -3.74 -0.32
C LYS A 342 25.35 -2.32 -0.62
N GLY A 343 25.21 -1.95 -1.89
CA GLY A 343 24.75 -0.60 -2.27
C GLY A 343 25.64 0.53 -1.75
N PHE A 344 25.04 1.66 -1.38
CA PHE A 344 25.77 2.84 -0.88
C PHE A 344 26.29 2.62 0.54
N GLN A 345 27.57 2.29 0.65
CA GLN A 345 28.22 2.12 1.96
C GLN A 345 28.58 3.48 2.58
N TYR A 346 28.31 3.65 3.88
CA TYR A 346 28.68 4.85 4.62
C TYR A 346 30.20 5.02 4.63
N SER A 347 30.70 6.11 4.06
CA SER A 347 32.12 6.43 4.00
C SER A 347 32.38 7.94 3.89
N PRO A 348 32.37 8.67 5.01
CA PRO A 348 32.58 10.13 4.98
C PRO A 348 33.98 10.52 4.49
N ALA A 349 35.00 9.67 4.67
CA ALA A 349 36.33 9.92 4.10
C ALA A 349 36.28 9.89 2.56
N ARG A 350 35.71 8.84 1.99
CA ARG A 350 35.56 8.72 0.53
C ARG A 350 34.65 9.80 -0.05
N ALA A 351 33.64 10.24 0.70
CA ALA A 351 32.79 11.37 0.29
C ALA A 351 33.61 12.67 0.12
N ARG A 352 34.51 12.97 1.06
CA ARG A 352 35.43 14.12 0.93
C ARG A 352 36.36 14.00 -0.29
N ASP A 353 36.91 12.82 -0.55
CA ASP A 353 37.73 12.58 -1.74
C ASP A 353 36.96 12.86 -3.03
N LEU A 354 35.71 12.35 -3.13
CA LEU A 354 34.86 12.58 -4.30
C LEU A 354 34.52 14.07 -4.51
N LEU A 355 34.29 14.82 -3.44
CA LEU A 355 34.09 16.27 -3.53
C LEU A 355 35.34 17.00 -4.01
N ALA A 356 36.53 16.60 -3.53
CA ALA A 356 37.78 17.15 -3.98
C ALA A 356 38.05 16.81 -5.46
N ASP A 357 37.86 15.54 -5.87
CA ASP A 357 37.99 15.07 -7.26
C ASP A 357 37.02 15.79 -8.21
N ALA A 358 35.80 16.12 -7.73
CA ALA A 358 34.82 16.90 -8.47
C ALA A 358 35.14 18.40 -8.53
N GLY A 359 36.14 18.87 -7.77
CA GLY A 359 36.49 20.29 -7.69
C GLY A 359 35.44 21.14 -6.99
N TYR A 360 34.69 20.57 -6.05
CA TYR A 360 33.65 21.28 -5.32
C TYR A 360 34.20 22.46 -4.54
N LYS A 361 33.61 23.66 -4.70
CA LYS A 361 34.09 24.93 -4.14
C LYS A 361 33.07 25.59 -3.16
N GLY A 362 32.20 24.77 -2.54
CA GLY A 362 31.24 25.29 -1.56
C GLY A 362 29.95 25.86 -2.17
N ALA A 363 29.61 25.53 -3.41
CA ALA A 363 28.32 25.87 -3.99
C ALA A 363 27.18 25.32 -3.11
N GLN A 364 26.09 26.08 -2.93
CA GLN A 364 25.01 25.69 -2.02
C GLN A 364 24.23 24.48 -2.55
N VAL A 365 24.09 23.45 -1.71
CA VAL A 365 23.24 22.27 -1.92
C VAL A 365 21.96 22.44 -1.11
N THR A 366 20.85 22.77 -1.78
CA THR A 366 19.57 22.95 -1.11
C THR A 366 18.83 21.61 -1.01
N LEU A 367 18.55 21.17 0.22
CA LEU A 367 17.68 20.04 0.53
C LEU A 367 16.30 20.59 0.88
N ARG A 368 15.23 20.08 0.24
CA ARG A 368 13.85 20.44 0.56
C ARG A 368 13.08 19.28 1.15
N VAL A 369 12.23 19.57 2.11
CA VAL A 369 11.27 18.64 2.73
C VAL A 369 9.91 19.33 2.85
N ILE A 370 8.82 18.59 2.60
CA ILE A 370 7.46 19.09 2.82
C ILE A 370 7.13 18.93 4.30
N GLY A 371 6.78 20.05 4.94
CA GLY A 371 6.45 20.08 6.38
C GLY A 371 5.26 19.17 6.71
N ASN A 372 5.38 18.41 7.80
CA ASN A 372 4.33 17.52 8.31
C ASN A 372 3.81 16.44 7.33
N TYR A 373 4.50 16.22 6.20
CA TYR A 373 4.06 15.23 5.21
C TYR A 373 4.53 13.80 5.53
N TYR A 374 5.81 13.66 5.89
CA TYR A 374 6.40 12.39 6.31
C TYR A 374 6.59 12.37 7.82
N VAL A 375 6.26 11.26 8.48
CA VAL A 375 6.58 11.08 9.91
C VAL A 375 8.10 11.26 10.10
N ASN A 376 8.51 12.07 11.05
CA ASN A 376 9.91 12.46 11.30
C ASN A 376 10.64 13.10 10.09
N GLY A 377 9.94 13.50 9.02
CA GLY A 377 10.57 13.96 7.78
C GLY A 377 11.54 15.12 7.97
N GLU A 378 11.15 16.12 8.72
CA GLU A 378 11.99 17.30 9.00
C GLU A 378 13.23 16.92 9.82
N THR A 379 13.07 16.07 10.84
CA THR A 379 14.19 15.59 11.68
C THR A 379 15.18 14.75 10.89
N VAL A 380 14.68 13.87 9.99
CA VAL A 380 15.53 13.13 9.06
C VAL A 380 16.28 14.08 8.12
N ALA A 381 15.62 15.09 7.58
CA ALA A 381 16.27 16.09 6.71
C ALA A 381 17.35 16.88 7.44
N GLN A 382 17.13 17.26 8.70
CA GLN A 382 18.13 17.90 9.56
C GLN A 382 19.34 16.99 9.83
N ALA A 383 19.11 15.71 10.10
CA ALA A 383 20.18 14.72 10.27
C ALA A 383 21.01 14.58 8.99
N VAL A 384 20.38 14.47 7.84
CA VAL A 384 21.06 14.43 6.53
C VAL A 384 21.84 15.70 6.27
N GLN A 385 21.27 16.89 6.52
CA GLN A 385 21.96 18.17 6.40
C GLN A 385 23.25 18.17 7.23
N SER A 386 23.17 17.77 8.49
CA SER A 386 24.34 17.71 9.38
C SER A 386 25.41 16.76 8.88
N MET A 387 25.04 15.58 8.35
CA MET A 387 25.97 14.61 7.79
C MET A 387 26.64 15.14 6.51
N TRP A 388 25.93 15.85 5.65
CA TRP A 388 26.47 16.48 4.46
C TRP A 388 27.43 17.62 4.81
N GLN A 389 27.10 18.44 5.80
CA GLN A 389 28.00 19.51 6.30
C GLN A 389 29.29 18.93 6.89
N ALA A 390 29.22 17.78 7.58
CA ALA A 390 30.39 17.13 8.17
C ALA A 390 31.44 16.65 7.14
N VAL A 391 31.04 16.46 5.88
CA VAL A 391 31.95 16.11 4.79
C VAL A 391 32.34 17.32 3.92
N GLY A 392 31.87 18.54 4.25
CA GLY A 392 32.23 19.78 3.58
C GLY A 392 31.23 20.29 2.55
N LEU A 393 30.02 19.67 2.44
CA LEU A 393 28.95 20.22 1.62
C LEU A 393 28.31 21.46 2.28
N ASN A 394 28.20 22.55 1.54
CA ASN A 394 27.49 23.77 2.00
C ASN A 394 25.97 23.54 1.82
N THR A 395 25.33 22.96 2.84
CA THR A 395 23.94 22.52 2.75
C THR A 395 22.98 23.50 3.41
N LYS A 396 21.90 23.86 2.69
CA LYS A 396 20.74 24.59 3.19
C LYS A 396 19.53 23.64 3.24
N LEU A 397 18.82 23.63 4.37
CA LEU A 397 17.52 22.95 4.49
C LEU A 397 16.39 23.97 4.33
N GLU A 398 15.42 23.64 3.48
CA GLU A 398 14.19 24.40 3.28
C GLU A 398 12.98 23.51 3.57
N ILE A 399 12.13 23.91 4.51
CA ILE A 399 10.84 23.29 4.77
C ILE A 399 9.81 24.01 3.92
N VAL A 400 9.06 23.29 3.10
CA VAL A 400 8.10 23.83 2.13
C VAL A 400 6.71 23.22 2.35
N GLU A 401 5.67 23.85 1.78
CA GLU A 401 4.28 23.47 2.06
C GLU A 401 3.76 22.35 1.15
N ASN A 402 4.28 22.22 -0.08
CA ASN A 402 3.73 21.34 -1.10
C ASN A 402 4.76 20.90 -2.15
N PHE A 403 4.37 19.92 -2.98
CA PHE A 403 5.23 19.37 -4.02
C PHE A 403 5.65 20.40 -5.08
N THR A 404 4.81 21.37 -5.41
CA THR A 404 5.15 22.42 -6.38
C THR A 404 6.32 23.27 -5.88
N GLN A 405 6.31 23.66 -4.62
CA GLN A 405 7.42 24.37 -3.99
C GLN A 405 8.66 23.48 -3.83
N ALA A 406 8.47 22.18 -3.48
CA ALA A 406 9.56 21.24 -3.29
C ALA A 406 10.42 21.09 -4.57
N TYR A 407 9.80 21.01 -5.73
CA TYR A 407 10.48 20.86 -7.03
C TYR A 407 10.65 22.16 -7.81
N ALA A 408 10.39 23.31 -7.21
CA ALA A 408 10.74 24.60 -7.81
C ALA A 408 12.26 24.72 -8.01
N PRO A 409 12.75 25.48 -9.00
CA PRO A 409 14.17 25.66 -9.27
C PRO A 409 15.00 25.98 -8.01
N GLY A 410 16.25 25.51 -7.98
CA GLY A 410 17.17 25.70 -6.85
C GLY A 410 17.18 24.55 -5.82
N ALA A 411 16.32 23.53 -5.94
CA ALA A 411 16.42 22.34 -5.11
C ALA A 411 17.45 21.35 -5.69
N ALA A 412 18.52 21.04 -4.95
CA ALA A 412 19.47 20.01 -5.32
C ALA A 412 18.99 18.60 -4.95
N ALA A 413 18.25 18.51 -3.84
CA ALA A 413 17.62 17.27 -3.41
C ALA A 413 16.27 17.55 -2.74
N VAL A 414 15.33 16.61 -2.88
CA VAL A 414 13.98 16.71 -2.31
C VAL A 414 13.65 15.39 -1.60
N MET A 415 13.22 15.47 -0.33
CA MET A 415 12.76 14.29 0.40
C MET A 415 11.48 13.74 -0.25
N GLY A 416 11.45 12.42 -0.46
CA GLY A 416 10.33 11.74 -1.07
C GLY A 416 10.35 10.25 -0.83
N GLY A 417 9.46 9.53 -1.49
CA GLY A 417 9.40 8.08 -1.47
C GLY A 417 9.21 7.51 -2.87
N CYS A 418 9.54 6.23 -3.03
CA CYS A 418 9.17 5.42 -4.18
C CYS A 418 8.76 4.03 -3.70
N GLY A 419 7.56 3.61 -4.09
CA GLY A 419 7.01 2.30 -3.78
C GLY A 419 7.34 1.27 -4.85
N PHE A 420 7.39 0.02 -4.41
CA PHE A 420 7.26 -1.13 -5.30
C PHE A 420 5.77 -1.44 -5.41
N GLU A 421 5.10 -0.87 -6.39
CA GLU A 421 3.65 -0.96 -6.56
C GLU A 421 3.15 -2.41 -6.68
N TYR A 422 4.02 -3.27 -7.20
CA TYR A 422 3.87 -4.72 -7.19
C TYR A 422 5.27 -5.36 -7.09
N ALA A 423 5.34 -6.57 -6.54
CA ALA A 423 6.59 -7.25 -6.19
C ALA A 423 7.42 -7.71 -7.41
N ALA A 424 7.79 -6.77 -8.27
CA ALA A 424 8.67 -6.98 -9.41
C ALA A 424 9.47 -5.71 -9.74
N PRO A 425 10.69 -5.85 -10.31
CA PRO A 425 11.53 -4.69 -10.68
C PRO A 425 10.86 -3.70 -11.62
N GLU A 426 9.97 -4.16 -12.49
CA GLU A 426 9.22 -3.32 -13.43
C GLU A 426 8.32 -2.29 -12.74
N SER A 427 7.96 -2.51 -11.48
CA SER A 427 7.20 -1.54 -10.69
C SER A 427 7.99 -0.24 -10.49
N LEU A 428 9.31 -0.30 -10.49
CA LEU A 428 10.19 0.87 -10.42
C LEU A 428 10.12 1.77 -11.66
N GLY A 429 9.46 1.33 -12.71
CA GLY A 429 9.27 2.12 -13.93
C GLY A 429 8.49 3.42 -13.69
N SER A 430 7.61 3.48 -12.70
CA SER A 430 6.94 4.73 -12.30
C SER A 430 7.93 5.76 -11.73
N CYS A 431 8.98 5.30 -11.08
CA CYS A 431 9.98 6.13 -10.43
C CYS A 431 11.19 6.45 -11.34
N PHE A 432 11.78 5.44 -12.01
CA PHE A 432 13.14 5.56 -12.55
C PHE A 432 13.29 5.36 -14.05
N PHE A 433 12.40 4.62 -14.70
CA PHE A 433 12.52 4.35 -16.13
C PHE A 433 11.15 4.33 -16.83
N GLY A 434 11.16 4.63 -18.12
CA GLY A 434 9.94 4.84 -18.91
C GLY A 434 9.60 6.32 -19.09
N ASP A 435 8.75 6.59 -20.07
CA ASP A 435 8.46 7.96 -20.51
C ASP A 435 7.82 8.84 -19.44
N GLN A 436 7.09 8.23 -18.51
CA GLN A 436 6.38 8.93 -17.42
C GLN A 436 7.10 8.82 -16.06
N ALA A 437 8.34 8.32 -16.04
CA ALA A 437 9.08 8.17 -14.80
C ALA A 437 9.24 9.51 -14.06
N LEU A 438 9.09 9.47 -12.74
CA LEU A 438 9.23 10.65 -11.88
C LEU A 438 10.62 11.28 -12.02
N THR A 439 11.68 10.49 -12.23
CA THR A 439 13.03 11.01 -12.46
C THR A 439 13.13 11.91 -13.67
N ARG A 440 12.36 11.66 -14.76
CA ARG A 440 12.34 12.55 -15.93
C ARG A 440 11.77 13.92 -15.60
N GLN A 441 10.79 13.95 -14.71
CA GLN A 441 10.15 15.19 -14.26
C GLN A 441 10.98 15.94 -13.20
N ARG A 442 11.84 15.21 -12.47
CA ARG A 442 12.48 15.70 -11.25
C ARG A 442 13.99 15.91 -11.33
N GLY A 443 14.67 15.60 -12.42
CA GLY A 443 16.12 15.84 -12.49
C GLY A 443 16.84 15.17 -13.66
N PHE A 444 16.20 14.22 -14.34
CA PHE A 444 16.76 13.50 -15.46
C PHE A 444 15.82 13.56 -16.68
N PRO A 445 15.61 14.72 -17.29
CA PRO A 445 14.60 14.89 -18.34
C PRO A 445 14.83 14.03 -19.58
N LYS A 446 16.08 13.62 -19.83
CA LYS A 446 16.44 12.68 -20.91
C LYS A 446 16.46 11.22 -20.46
N GLY A 447 16.01 10.91 -19.23
CA GLY A 447 16.16 9.61 -18.60
C GLY A 447 17.54 9.42 -17.97
N ILE A 448 17.67 8.36 -17.16
CA ILE A 448 18.95 7.99 -16.51
C ILE A 448 19.81 7.26 -17.55
N PRO A 449 21.06 7.69 -17.78
CA PRO A 449 21.94 7.09 -18.81
C PRO A 449 22.07 5.57 -18.65
N GLY A 450 21.77 4.81 -19.69
CA GLY A 450 21.86 3.34 -19.71
C GLY A 450 20.70 2.58 -19.06
N MET A 451 19.83 3.23 -18.31
CA MET A 451 18.74 2.58 -17.55
C MET A 451 17.63 2.05 -18.46
N GLU A 452 17.21 2.82 -19.47
CA GLU A 452 16.08 2.48 -20.35
C GLU A 452 16.31 1.19 -21.13
N ALA A 453 17.52 1.00 -21.69
CA ALA A 453 17.87 -0.21 -22.43
C ALA A 453 17.84 -1.46 -21.54
N LEU A 454 18.31 -1.34 -20.29
CA LEU A 454 18.26 -2.44 -19.32
C LEU A 454 16.82 -2.73 -18.88
N ALA A 455 15.99 -1.70 -18.69
CA ALA A 455 14.57 -1.87 -18.35
C ALA A 455 13.79 -2.59 -19.48
N GLN A 456 14.09 -2.27 -20.75
CA GLN A 456 13.52 -2.98 -21.89
C GLN A 456 13.97 -4.44 -21.94
N GLN A 457 15.25 -4.72 -21.68
CA GLN A 457 15.76 -6.09 -21.59
C GLN A 457 15.04 -6.86 -20.46
N LEU A 458 14.90 -6.26 -19.29
CA LEU A 458 14.25 -6.89 -18.14
C LEU A 458 12.82 -7.35 -18.47
N ALA A 459 12.05 -6.55 -19.22
CA ALA A 459 10.67 -6.83 -19.59
C ALA A 459 10.49 -8.04 -20.52
N THR A 460 11.54 -8.40 -21.29
CA THR A 460 11.48 -9.45 -22.32
C THR A 460 12.28 -10.71 -21.96
N MET A 461 13.01 -10.71 -20.84
CA MET A 461 13.90 -11.81 -20.48
C MET A 461 13.22 -12.93 -19.71
N ASP A 462 13.78 -14.14 -19.89
CA ASP A 462 13.45 -15.30 -19.08
C ASP A 462 13.80 -15.08 -17.60
N GLN A 463 13.02 -15.69 -16.71
CA GLN A 463 13.18 -15.57 -15.27
C GLN A 463 14.63 -15.81 -14.78
N SER A 464 15.35 -16.74 -15.39
CA SER A 464 16.75 -17.06 -15.05
C SER A 464 17.75 -15.92 -15.28
N GLN A 465 17.47 -15.04 -16.23
CA GLN A 465 18.35 -13.94 -16.64
C GLN A 465 17.97 -12.61 -15.96
N ARG A 466 16.74 -12.50 -15.46
CA ARG A 466 16.20 -11.26 -14.89
C ARG A 466 17.03 -10.72 -13.73
N LYS A 467 17.54 -11.61 -12.85
CA LYS A 467 18.40 -11.19 -11.72
C LYS A 467 19.63 -10.42 -12.22
N GLN A 468 20.33 -10.94 -13.23
CA GLN A 468 21.55 -10.29 -13.75
C GLN A 468 21.25 -8.91 -14.35
N VAL A 469 20.15 -8.78 -15.10
CA VAL A 469 19.76 -7.49 -15.70
C VAL A 469 19.34 -6.51 -14.61
N PHE A 470 18.58 -6.97 -13.62
CA PHE A 470 18.19 -6.11 -12.51
C PHE A 470 19.39 -5.63 -11.69
N GLN A 471 20.39 -6.50 -11.44
CA GLN A 471 21.62 -6.07 -10.77
C GLN A 471 22.38 -5.00 -11.59
N LYS A 472 22.42 -5.08 -12.93
CA LYS A 472 22.96 -4.01 -13.78
C LYS A 472 22.16 -2.70 -13.69
N ILE A 473 20.85 -2.78 -13.56
CA ILE A 473 20.00 -1.59 -13.30
C ILE A 473 20.42 -0.94 -11.99
N LEU A 474 20.65 -1.72 -10.93
CA LEU A 474 21.14 -1.21 -9.65
C LEU A 474 22.56 -0.63 -9.74
N ASP A 475 23.45 -1.21 -10.58
CA ASP A 475 24.77 -0.62 -10.84
C ASP A 475 24.67 0.77 -11.48
N VAL A 476 23.78 0.93 -12.46
CA VAL A 476 23.50 2.24 -13.07
C VAL A 476 22.92 3.21 -12.03
N PHE A 477 21.98 2.73 -11.20
CA PHE A 477 21.38 3.53 -10.14
C PHE A 477 22.43 4.05 -9.14
N GLU A 478 23.33 3.20 -8.68
CA GLU A 478 24.40 3.56 -7.75
C GLU A 478 25.45 4.48 -8.37
N ASN A 479 25.71 4.31 -9.68
CA ASN A 479 26.67 5.16 -10.41
C ASN A 479 26.09 6.56 -10.70
N GLU A 480 24.85 6.64 -11.16
CA GLU A 480 24.21 7.91 -11.57
C GLU A 480 23.53 8.65 -10.42
N VAL A 481 23.15 7.95 -9.36
CA VAL A 481 22.51 8.46 -8.15
C VAL A 481 21.31 9.37 -8.46
N PRO A 482 20.27 8.84 -9.12
CA PRO A 482 19.05 9.62 -9.40
C PRO A 482 18.22 9.87 -8.12
N ALA A 483 18.43 9.02 -7.13
CA ALA A 483 17.88 9.17 -5.80
C ALA A 483 18.81 8.50 -4.77
N ILE A 484 18.68 8.89 -3.52
CA ILE A 484 19.48 8.37 -2.41
C ILE A 484 18.54 7.65 -1.45
N PRO A 485 18.50 6.30 -1.42
CA PRO A 485 17.68 5.56 -0.47
C PRO A 485 18.15 5.82 0.97
N LEU A 486 17.23 5.90 1.89
CA LEU A 486 17.49 6.17 3.32
C LEU A 486 17.12 4.96 4.17
N PHE A 487 15.84 4.59 4.17
CA PHE A 487 15.31 3.48 4.93
C PHE A 487 13.99 3.02 4.33
N ARG A 488 13.58 1.80 4.68
CA ARG A 488 12.26 1.28 4.34
C ARG A 488 11.21 2.07 5.09
N THR A 489 10.19 2.59 4.39
CA THR A 489 9.18 3.44 5.02
C THR A 489 8.40 2.66 6.07
N PRO A 490 8.52 2.99 7.37
CA PRO A 490 7.73 2.34 8.39
C PRO A 490 6.34 2.96 8.48
N GLN A 491 5.37 2.14 8.80
CA GLN A 491 4.02 2.54 9.17
C GLN A 491 3.68 1.90 10.50
N PHE A 492 3.21 2.70 11.44
CA PHE A 492 2.81 2.22 12.75
C PHE A 492 1.34 2.50 12.98
N PHE A 493 0.66 1.48 13.45
CA PHE A 493 -0.69 1.54 13.99
C PHE A 493 -0.61 1.28 15.49
N ALA A 494 -1.68 1.63 16.20
CA ALA A 494 -1.87 1.11 17.55
C ALA A 494 -3.31 0.64 17.69
N ALA A 495 -3.53 -0.36 18.51
CA ALA A 495 -4.83 -0.98 18.68
C ALA A 495 -5.04 -1.50 20.09
N LYS A 496 -6.31 -1.70 20.46
CA LYS A 496 -6.67 -2.53 21.60
C LYS A 496 -6.17 -3.97 21.36
N ARG A 497 -5.60 -4.63 22.38
CA ARG A 497 -5.16 -6.04 22.27
C ARG A 497 -6.29 -7.02 22.00
N SER A 498 -7.52 -6.62 22.29
CA SER A 498 -8.71 -7.39 21.93
C SER A 498 -8.99 -7.41 20.43
N VAL A 499 -8.37 -6.53 19.65
CA VAL A 499 -8.45 -6.49 18.19
C VAL A 499 -7.23 -7.22 17.62
N HIS A 500 -7.46 -8.38 17.03
CA HIS A 500 -6.44 -9.17 16.36
C HIS A 500 -6.47 -8.83 14.88
N TRP A 501 -5.58 -7.94 14.47
CA TRP A 501 -5.44 -7.45 13.11
C TRP A 501 -3.96 -7.35 12.74
N GLN A 502 -3.61 -7.77 11.53
CA GLN A 502 -2.26 -7.67 11.01
C GLN A 502 -2.21 -6.58 9.93
N ALA A 503 -1.32 -5.62 10.11
CA ALA A 503 -1.05 -4.60 9.10
C ALA A 503 -0.32 -5.21 7.90
N THR A 504 -0.72 -4.83 6.69
CA THR A 504 -0.11 -5.26 5.44
C THR A 504 1.03 -4.33 5.01
N PRO A 505 2.00 -4.79 4.18
CA PRO A 505 3.14 -3.98 3.73
C PRO A 505 2.76 -3.00 2.61
N ASP A 506 1.50 -2.75 2.42
CA ASP A 506 0.94 -1.69 1.59
C ASP A 506 0.11 -0.73 2.46
N PHE A 507 -0.41 0.34 1.89
CA PHE A 507 -1.17 1.33 2.66
C PHE A 507 -2.58 0.89 3.06
N ARG A 508 -3.05 -0.29 2.60
CA ARG A 508 -4.42 -0.75 2.83
C ARG A 508 -4.61 -1.28 4.25
N MET A 509 -5.77 -1.02 4.82
CA MET A 509 -6.23 -1.76 6.00
C MET A 509 -7.10 -2.92 5.52
N ASP A 510 -6.55 -4.12 5.54
CA ASP A 510 -7.29 -5.33 5.20
C ASP A 510 -8.12 -5.79 6.41
N LEU A 511 -9.43 -5.56 6.34
CA LEU A 511 -10.40 -5.91 7.38
C LEU A 511 -11.21 -7.17 7.02
N ARG A 512 -10.67 -8.02 6.14
CA ARG A 512 -11.29 -9.30 5.78
C ARG A 512 -11.27 -10.27 6.95
N PRO A 513 -12.20 -11.25 6.99
CA PRO A 513 -12.32 -12.21 8.10
C PRO A 513 -11.07 -13.05 8.35
N ASP A 514 -10.24 -13.25 7.33
CA ASP A 514 -8.95 -13.97 7.44
C ASP A 514 -7.83 -13.12 8.06
N ASN A 515 -8.02 -11.80 8.19
CA ASN A 515 -7.03 -10.88 8.75
C ASN A 515 -7.51 -10.09 9.98
N LEU A 516 -8.81 -10.06 10.26
CA LEU A 516 -9.39 -9.35 11.40
C LEU A 516 -10.27 -10.26 12.26
N SER A 517 -9.95 -10.35 13.54
CA SER A 517 -10.78 -11.02 14.54
C SER A 517 -10.76 -10.28 15.87
N PHE A 518 -11.65 -10.65 16.78
CA PHE A 518 -11.73 -10.07 18.12
C PHE A 518 -11.54 -11.15 19.18
N ALA A 519 -10.83 -10.82 20.25
CA ALA A 519 -10.76 -11.71 21.42
C ALA A 519 -12.18 -11.98 21.91
N THR A 520 -12.50 -13.25 22.13
CA THR A 520 -13.74 -13.62 22.83
C THR A 520 -13.67 -13.06 24.24
N ALA A 521 -14.66 -12.27 24.65
CA ALA A 521 -14.74 -11.84 26.04
C ALA A 521 -14.63 -13.08 26.93
N ALA A 522 -13.62 -13.10 27.81
CA ALA A 522 -13.54 -14.12 28.84
C ALA A 522 -14.85 -14.05 29.66
N ARG A 523 -15.59 -15.16 29.71
CA ARG A 523 -16.81 -15.29 30.51
C ARG A 523 -16.48 -15.36 31.99
#